data_713bbb89e3b1306b1302e9ae7b20f90e
#
_entry.id   713bbb89e3b1306b1302e9ae7b20f90e
#
_cell.length_a   1.000
_cell.length_b   1.000
_cell.length_c   1.000
_cell.angle_alpha   90.00
_cell.angle_beta   90.00
_cell.angle_gamma   90.00
#
_symmetry.space_group_name_H-M   'P 1'
#
loop_
_entity.id
_entity.type
_entity.pdbx_description
1 polymer ?
#
loop_
_entity_poly.entity_id
_entity_poly.type
_entity_poly.pdbx_seq_one_letter_code
_entity_poly.pdbx_strand_id
1 'polypeptide(L)'
;MCDIIVIGLGNPLMRDDGIGIRLVNDLAAEFAGDAVEFADAGTSGMCVLHMIANRKKVILIDCAKMNAKPGAIRRFTPDDVIARNILAHLTNHEGSLLEILVLSRRLGELPEEIVIFGIEPVSVSPGEFLSPILVEQLGYYRQLINREFC
;
A
#
# COMPACT_ATOMS: atom_id res chain seq x y z
N MET A 1 -0.92 9.58 -18.25
CA MET A 1 -0.40 8.77 -17.12
C MET A 1 0.46 9.63 -16.23
N CYS A 2 0.16 9.67 -14.93
CA CYS A 2 0.95 10.42 -13.98
C CYS A 2 2.26 9.70 -13.65
N ASP A 3 3.32 10.46 -13.42
CA ASP A 3 4.61 9.91 -13.01
C ASP A 3 4.57 9.29 -11.60
N ILE A 4 3.69 9.80 -10.75
CA ILE A 4 3.51 9.34 -9.37
C ILE A 4 2.14 8.68 -9.23
N ILE A 5 2.11 7.49 -8.66
CA ILE A 5 0.86 6.79 -8.31
C ILE A 5 0.89 6.34 -6.86
N VAL A 6 -0.24 6.51 -6.17
CA VAL A 6 -0.49 5.99 -4.83
C VAL A 6 -1.51 4.88 -4.97
N ILE A 7 -1.17 3.69 -4.51
CA ILE A 7 -1.98 2.49 -4.67
C ILE A 7 -2.34 1.91 -3.31
N GLY A 8 -3.63 1.74 -3.06
CA GLY A 8 -4.14 1.03 -1.89
C GLY A 8 -4.37 -0.45 -2.23
N LEU A 9 -3.93 -1.31 -1.32
CA LEU A 9 -4.10 -2.75 -1.40
C LEU A 9 -4.93 -3.24 -0.22
N GLY A 10 -5.68 -4.31 -0.42
CA GLY A 10 -6.40 -4.98 0.65
C GLY A 10 -7.86 -5.27 0.32
N ASN A 11 -8.57 -5.82 1.31
CA ASN A 11 -9.98 -6.17 1.21
C ASN A 11 -10.78 -5.45 2.29
N PRO A 12 -11.62 -4.45 1.94
CA PRO A 12 -12.44 -3.72 2.90
C PRO A 12 -13.45 -4.58 3.68
N LEU A 13 -13.75 -5.77 3.18
CA LEU A 13 -14.65 -6.71 3.84
C LEU A 13 -13.95 -7.54 4.93
N MET A 14 -12.67 -7.35 5.13
CA MET A 14 -11.83 -8.03 6.11
C MET A 14 -11.27 -7.06 7.14
N ARG A 15 -12.09 -6.13 7.62
CA ARG A 15 -11.79 -5.15 8.65
C ARG A 15 -10.50 -4.36 8.34
N ASP A 16 -9.46 -4.48 9.18
CA ASP A 16 -8.24 -3.68 9.06
C ASP A 16 -7.42 -3.98 7.79
N ASP A 17 -7.69 -5.10 7.13
CA ASP A 17 -7.11 -5.39 5.82
C ASP A 17 -7.51 -4.34 4.77
N GLY A 18 -8.60 -3.64 4.98
CA GLY A 18 -9.07 -2.55 4.13
C GLY A 18 -8.40 -1.19 4.35
N ILE A 19 -7.41 -1.09 5.25
CA ILE A 19 -6.80 0.21 5.59
C ILE A 19 -6.16 0.90 4.37
N GLY A 20 -5.50 0.14 3.50
CA GLY A 20 -4.88 0.69 2.29
C GLY A 20 -5.91 1.31 1.36
N ILE A 21 -7.04 0.65 1.17
CA ILE A 21 -8.13 1.13 0.33
C ILE A 21 -8.76 2.40 0.93
N ARG A 22 -8.99 2.40 2.23
CA ARG A 22 -9.54 3.57 2.93
C ARG A 22 -8.63 4.79 2.76
N LEU A 23 -7.32 4.60 2.95
CA LEU A 23 -6.36 5.69 2.86
C LEU A 23 -6.21 6.23 1.45
N VAL A 24 -6.15 5.37 0.44
CA VAL A 24 -6.04 5.84 -0.95
C VAL A 24 -7.28 6.61 -1.37
N ASN A 25 -8.45 6.20 -0.94
CA ASN A 25 -9.69 6.93 -1.22
C ASN A 25 -9.75 8.28 -0.51
N ASP A 26 -9.33 8.33 0.75
CA ASP A 26 -9.27 9.59 1.51
C ASP A 26 -8.27 10.56 0.89
N LEU A 27 -7.10 10.09 0.48
CA LEU A 27 -6.08 10.90 -0.18
C LEU A 27 -6.55 11.39 -1.56
N ALA A 28 -7.23 10.55 -2.32
CA ALA A 28 -7.80 10.95 -3.62
C ALA A 28 -8.82 12.08 -3.46
N ALA A 29 -9.63 12.06 -2.42
CA ALA A 29 -10.61 13.11 -2.14
C ALA A 29 -9.93 14.42 -1.70
N GLU A 30 -8.84 14.34 -0.95
CA GLU A 30 -8.11 15.49 -0.42
C GLU A 30 -7.21 16.16 -1.48
N PHE A 31 -6.56 15.36 -2.32
CA PHE A 31 -5.58 15.82 -3.30
C PHE A 31 -6.06 15.63 -4.75
N ALA A 32 -7.31 16.00 -5.02
CA ALA A 32 -7.85 15.95 -6.37
C ALA A 32 -7.05 16.86 -7.29
N GLY A 33 -6.41 16.29 -8.31
CA GLY A 33 -5.59 17.03 -9.28
C GLY A 33 -4.88 16.08 -10.23
N ASP A 34 -4.12 16.64 -11.18
CA ASP A 34 -3.50 15.85 -12.26
C ASP A 34 -2.07 15.40 -12.00
N ALA A 35 -1.47 15.81 -10.87
CA ALA A 35 -0.06 15.55 -10.59
C ALA A 35 0.21 14.15 -10.02
N VAL A 36 -0.78 13.57 -9.33
CA VAL A 36 -0.67 12.27 -8.66
C VAL A 36 -1.91 11.46 -8.98
N GLU A 37 -1.72 10.21 -9.36
CA GLU A 37 -2.80 9.26 -9.56
C GLU A 37 -3.03 8.45 -8.29
N PHE A 38 -4.29 8.21 -7.96
CA PHE A 38 -4.69 7.38 -6.81
C PHE A 38 -5.49 6.19 -7.31
N ALA A 39 -5.15 5.00 -6.88
CA ALA A 39 -5.79 3.79 -7.36
C ALA A 39 -6.04 2.76 -6.25
N ASP A 40 -7.17 2.11 -6.33
CA ASP A 40 -7.54 0.95 -5.53
C ASP A 40 -7.23 -0.30 -6.34
N ALA A 41 -6.26 -1.09 -5.92
CA ALA A 41 -5.90 -2.34 -6.57
C ALA A 41 -6.57 -3.57 -5.93
N GLY A 42 -7.35 -3.36 -4.89
CA GLY A 42 -8.01 -4.46 -4.18
C GLY A 42 -7.01 -5.52 -3.73
N THR A 43 -7.25 -6.77 -4.13
CA THR A 43 -6.39 -7.92 -3.80
C THR A 43 -5.63 -8.46 -5.01
N SER A 44 -5.63 -7.75 -6.13
CA SER A 44 -5.04 -8.21 -7.39
C SER A 44 -3.59 -7.76 -7.58
N GLY A 45 -2.66 -8.69 -7.44
CA GLY A 45 -1.25 -8.44 -7.74
C GLY A 45 -1.01 -8.08 -9.19
N MET A 46 -1.76 -8.64 -10.13
CA MET A 46 -1.63 -8.33 -11.56
C MET A 46 -2.05 -6.88 -11.85
N CYS A 47 -3.06 -6.37 -11.17
CA CYS A 47 -3.42 -4.95 -11.29
C CYS A 47 -2.27 -4.06 -10.84
N VAL A 48 -1.61 -4.41 -9.72
CA VAL A 48 -0.44 -3.66 -9.24
C VAL A 48 0.66 -3.65 -10.31
N LEU A 49 0.97 -4.80 -10.89
CA LEU A 49 1.99 -4.91 -11.94
C LEU A 49 1.74 -3.92 -13.09
N HIS A 50 0.52 -3.83 -13.57
CA HIS A 50 0.15 -2.91 -14.65
C HIS A 50 0.18 -1.45 -14.20
N MET A 51 -0.28 -1.16 -12.98
CA MET A 51 -0.34 0.21 -12.48
C MET A 51 1.05 0.82 -12.24
N ILE A 52 2.03 0.02 -11.83
CA ILE A 52 3.37 0.53 -11.49
C ILE A 52 4.29 0.67 -12.69
N ALA A 53 3.95 0.06 -13.83
CA ALA A 53 4.83 -0.01 -15.00
C ALA A 53 5.32 1.38 -15.45
N ASN A 54 6.64 1.54 -15.52
CA ASN A 54 7.31 2.74 -16.02
C ASN A 54 6.99 4.05 -15.27
N ARG A 55 6.53 3.97 -14.04
CA ARG A 55 6.32 5.15 -13.19
C ARG A 55 7.65 5.67 -12.64
N LYS A 56 7.73 6.94 -12.35
CA LYS A 56 8.86 7.51 -11.62
C LYS A 56 8.80 7.15 -10.15
N LYS A 57 7.62 7.29 -9.54
CA LYS A 57 7.44 6.98 -8.12
C LYS A 57 6.13 6.25 -7.88
N VAL A 58 6.21 5.18 -7.09
CA VAL A 58 5.06 4.39 -6.67
C VAL A 58 5.03 4.36 -5.14
N ILE A 59 3.85 4.61 -4.58
CA ILE A 59 3.60 4.51 -3.15
C ILE A 59 2.53 3.45 -2.94
N LEU A 60 2.87 2.38 -2.24
CA LEU A 60 1.97 1.26 -1.95
C LEU A 60 1.55 1.32 -0.48
N ILE A 61 0.25 1.15 -0.22
CA ILE A 61 -0.29 1.17 1.14
C ILE A 61 -1.03 -0.14 1.37
N ASP A 62 -0.62 -0.90 2.39
CA ASP A 62 -1.22 -2.18 2.70
C ASP A 62 -1.25 -2.43 4.21
N CYS A 63 -2.13 -3.33 4.61
CA CYS A 63 -2.14 -3.92 5.94
C CYS A 63 -1.00 -4.92 6.03
N ALA A 64 -0.24 -4.87 7.10
CA ALA A 64 0.94 -5.73 7.25
C ALA A 64 1.09 -6.22 8.69
N LYS A 65 1.23 -7.53 8.85
CA LYS A 65 1.61 -8.14 10.13
C LYS A 65 3.13 -8.07 10.26
N MET A 66 3.61 -7.14 11.07
CA MET A 66 5.04 -6.83 11.21
C MET A 66 5.58 -7.14 12.60
N ASN A 67 4.81 -7.81 13.45
CA ASN A 67 5.11 -8.00 14.87
C ASN A 67 5.29 -6.66 15.58
N ALA A 68 4.58 -5.65 15.14
CA ALA A 68 4.57 -4.33 15.73
C ALA A 68 3.32 -4.12 16.58
N LYS A 69 3.26 -3.00 17.29
CA LYS A 69 2.07 -2.60 18.03
C LYS A 69 0.91 -2.36 17.05
N PRO A 70 -0.30 -2.85 17.32
CA PRO A 70 -1.46 -2.57 16.47
C PRO A 70 -1.61 -1.07 16.19
N GLY A 71 -1.83 -0.72 14.93
CA GLY A 71 -1.90 0.66 14.48
C GLY A 71 -0.56 1.28 14.08
N ALA A 72 0.56 0.61 14.32
CA ALA A 72 1.86 1.09 13.89
C ALA A 72 1.94 1.15 12.37
N ILE A 73 2.54 2.21 11.85
CA ILE A 73 2.84 2.36 10.42
C ILE A 73 4.36 2.34 10.23
N ARG A 74 4.82 1.62 9.20
CA ARG A 74 6.24 1.57 8.84
C ARG A 74 6.42 1.81 7.35
N ARG A 75 7.51 2.48 7.02
CA ARG A 75 7.91 2.76 5.65
C ARG A 75 9.01 1.79 5.24
N PHE A 76 8.83 1.15 4.09
CA PHE A 76 9.79 0.21 3.53
C PHE A 76 10.16 0.61 2.10
N THR A 77 11.39 0.25 1.72
CA THR A 77 11.83 0.23 0.32
C THR A 77 11.83 -1.23 -0.17
N PRO A 78 11.93 -1.48 -1.50
CA PRO A 78 12.06 -2.84 -2.01
C PRO A 78 13.24 -3.60 -1.41
N ASP A 79 14.35 -2.92 -1.17
CA ASP A 79 15.54 -3.55 -0.55
C ASP A 79 15.27 -4.00 0.89
N ASP A 80 14.56 -3.19 1.68
CA ASP A 80 14.14 -3.55 3.04
C ASP A 80 13.31 -4.83 3.04
N VAL A 81 12.43 -4.93 2.07
CA VAL A 81 11.52 -6.05 1.89
C VAL A 81 12.28 -7.34 1.59
N ILE A 82 13.24 -7.28 0.67
CA ILE A 82 14.06 -8.42 0.28
C ILE A 82 14.94 -8.87 1.45
N ALA A 83 15.60 -7.90 2.13
CA ALA A 83 16.53 -8.18 3.22
C ALA A 83 15.85 -8.77 4.46
N ARG A 84 14.62 -8.36 4.77
CA ARG A 84 13.93 -8.74 6.01
C ARG A 84 12.82 -9.76 5.83
N ASN A 85 12.55 -10.19 4.59
CA ASN A 85 11.46 -11.10 4.25
C ASN A 85 10.11 -10.67 4.84
N ILE A 86 9.89 -9.37 4.94
CA ILE A 86 8.71 -8.77 5.57
C ILE A 86 7.46 -9.00 4.73
N LEU A 87 7.61 -9.04 3.40
CA LEU A 87 6.48 -9.17 2.47
C LEU A 87 5.83 -10.56 2.44
N ALA A 88 6.45 -11.58 3.02
CA ALA A 88 5.78 -12.86 3.18
C ALA A 88 4.51 -12.75 4.03
N HIS A 89 4.40 -11.68 4.83
CA HIS A 89 3.25 -11.39 5.69
C HIS A 89 2.33 -10.29 5.16
N LEU A 90 2.72 -9.60 4.07
CA LEU A 90 1.94 -8.51 3.48
C LEU A 90 0.81 -9.01 2.59
N THR A 91 0.83 -10.26 2.17
CA THR A 91 -0.10 -10.71 1.17
C THR A 91 -0.72 -12.06 1.48
N ASN A 92 -1.93 -12.02 1.98
CA ASN A 92 -2.91 -13.07 1.77
C ASN A 92 -3.62 -12.88 0.41
N HIS A 93 -3.00 -12.15 -0.53
CA HIS A 93 -3.59 -11.79 -1.81
C HIS A 93 -2.93 -12.59 -2.93
N GLU A 94 -3.60 -12.68 -4.07
CA GLU A 94 -3.06 -13.35 -5.26
C GLU A 94 -1.75 -12.72 -5.70
N GLY A 95 -0.66 -13.45 -5.55
CA GLY A 95 0.68 -12.98 -5.86
C GLY A 95 1.25 -12.12 -4.73
N SER A 96 2.41 -12.50 -4.18
CA SER A 96 3.06 -11.66 -3.18
C SER A 96 3.58 -10.39 -3.84
N LEU A 97 3.59 -9.29 -3.11
CA LEU A 97 4.15 -8.04 -3.61
C LEU A 97 5.61 -8.21 -4.04
N LEU A 98 6.37 -9.08 -3.35
CA LEU A 98 7.73 -9.44 -3.75
C LEU A 98 7.77 -10.06 -5.14
N GLU A 99 6.87 -11.01 -5.44
CA GLU A 99 6.78 -11.63 -6.76
C GLU A 99 6.46 -10.60 -7.84
N ILE A 100 5.56 -9.67 -7.56
CA ILE A 100 5.20 -8.59 -8.49
C ILE A 100 6.40 -7.68 -8.77
N LEU A 101 7.17 -7.32 -7.74
CA LEU A 101 8.37 -6.50 -7.90
C LEU A 101 9.45 -7.23 -8.71
N VAL A 102 9.64 -8.52 -8.46
CA VAL A 102 10.59 -9.35 -9.23
C VAL A 102 10.17 -9.43 -10.70
N LEU A 103 8.89 -9.65 -10.96
CA LEU A 103 8.35 -9.70 -12.32
C LEU A 103 8.51 -8.37 -13.03
N SER A 104 8.18 -7.26 -12.37
CA SER A 104 8.34 -5.91 -12.91
C SER A 104 9.79 -5.64 -13.32
N ARG A 105 10.75 -6.06 -12.48
CA ARG A 105 12.18 -5.94 -12.79
C ARG A 105 12.56 -6.75 -14.03
N ARG A 106 12.08 -7.98 -14.14
CA ARG A 106 12.36 -8.84 -15.32
C ARG A 106 11.78 -8.28 -16.61
N LEU A 107 10.65 -7.58 -16.53
CA LEU A 107 10.03 -6.93 -17.68
C LEU A 107 10.70 -5.60 -18.05
N GLY A 108 11.66 -5.13 -17.26
CA GLY A 108 12.29 -3.84 -17.48
C GLY A 108 11.39 -2.64 -17.21
N GLU A 109 10.36 -2.83 -16.40
CA GLU A 109 9.33 -1.82 -16.12
C GLU A 109 9.34 -1.33 -14.66
N LEU A 110 10.36 -1.70 -13.89
CA LEU A 110 10.45 -1.33 -12.47
C LEU A 110 10.51 0.19 -12.32
N PRO A 111 9.64 0.78 -11.46
CA PRO A 111 9.70 2.20 -11.17
C PRO A 111 11.05 2.66 -10.62
N GLU A 112 11.37 3.92 -10.82
CA GLU A 112 12.63 4.50 -10.32
C GLU A 112 12.65 4.51 -8.79
N GLU A 113 11.51 4.79 -8.16
CA GLU A 113 11.37 4.79 -6.70
C GLU A 113 10.09 4.10 -6.29
N ILE A 114 10.19 3.19 -5.33
CA ILE A 114 9.04 2.51 -4.72
C ILE A 114 9.11 2.69 -3.21
N VAL A 115 8.03 3.16 -2.64
CA VAL A 115 7.84 3.30 -1.19
C VAL A 115 6.65 2.45 -0.78
N ILE A 116 6.79 1.67 0.27
CA ILE A 116 5.74 0.79 0.78
C ILE A 116 5.43 1.19 2.22
N PHE A 117 4.16 1.44 2.50
CA PHE A 117 3.67 1.65 3.87
C PHE A 117 2.91 0.42 4.32
N GLY A 118 3.35 -0.18 5.42
CA GLY A 118 2.66 -1.27 6.09
C GLY A 118 2.03 -0.77 7.39
N ILE A 119 0.78 -1.14 7.64
CA ILE A 119 0.06 -0.77 8.84
C ILE A 119 -0.35 -2.02 9.60
N GLU A 120 0.08 -2.11 10.87
CA GLU A 120 -0.20 -3.27 11.72
C GLU A 120 -1.68 -3.33 12.09
N PRO A 121 -2.40 -4.43 11.77
CA PRO A 121 -3.81 -4.55 12.09
C PRO A 121 -4.03 -4.94 13.55
N VAL A 122 -5.24 -4.66 14.05
CA VAL A 122 -5.79 -5.31 15.23
C VAL A 122 -6.47 -6.61 14.82
N SER A 123 -7.31 -6.56 13.77
CA SER A 123 -8.08 -7.70 13.29
C SER A 123 -8.26 -7.65 11.78
N VAL A 124 -8.10 -8.82 11.14
CA VAL A 124 -8.38 -9.03 9.72
C VAL A 124 -9.50 -10.04 9.50
N SER A 125 -10.35 -10.23 10.50
CA SER A 125 -11.51 -11.09 10.39
C SER A 125 -12.60 -10.45 9.53
N PRO A 126 -13.61 -11.23 9.04
CA PRO A 126 -14.70 -10.67 8.25
C PRO A 126 -15.42 -9.52 8.96
N GLY A 127 -15.69 -8.44 8.23
CA GLY A 127 -16.38 -7.26 8.72
C GLY A 127 -16.00 -6.02 7.91
N GLU A 128 -16.82 -4.97 7.98
CA GLU A 128 -16.68 -3.78 7.14
C GLU A 128 -15.95 -2.61 7.81
N PHE A 129 -15.74 -2.66 9.13
CA PHE A 129 -15.24 -1.51 9.87
C PHE A 129 -13.80 -1.69 10.31
N LEU A 130 -13.03 -0.60 10.19
CA LEU A 130 -11.70 -0.52 10.75
C LEU A 130 -11.76 -0.52 12.28
N SER A 131 -10.74 -1.10 12.90
CA SER A 131 -10.60 -1.06 14.36
C SER A 131 -10.43 0.39 14.86
N PRO A 132 -10.95 0.75 16.04
CA PRO A 132 -10.90 2.12 16.55
C PRO A 132 -9.51 2.74 16.57
N ILE A 133 -8.46 1.98 16.90
CA ILE A 133 -7.07 2.45 16.90
C ILE A 133 -6.66 2.96 15.52
N LEU A 134 -7.03 2.23 14.45
CA LEU A 134 -6.70 2.64 13.09
C LEU A 134 -7.48 3.88 12.68
N VAL A 135 -8.75 3.96 13.05
CA VAL A 135 -9.59 5.13 12.76
C VAL A 135 -9.00 6.39 13.41
N GLU A 136 -8.56 6.29 14.65
CA GLU A 136 -7.94 7.41 15.37
C GLU A 136 -6.64 7.88 14.72
N GLN A 137 -5.92 6.99 14.04
CA GLN A 137 -4.64 7.27 13.42
C GLN A 137 -4.74 7.69 11.95
N LEU A 138 -5.92 7.71 11.35
CA LEU A 138 -6.08 8.01 9.93
C LEU A 138 -5.43 9.34 9.50
N GLY A 139 -5.60 10.39 10.29
CA GLY A 139 -4.96 11.70 10.01
C GLY A 139 -3.44 11.63 10.01
N TYR A 140 -2.86 10.90 10.96
CA TYR A 140 -1.42 10.69 11.06
C TYR A 140 -0.89 9.89 9.88
N TYR A 141 -1.59 8.81 9.50
CA TYR A 141 -1.22 8.01 8.34
C TYR A 141 -1.21 8.86 7.06
N ARG A 142 -2.26 9.66 6.84
CA ARG A 142 -2.33 10.54 5.66
C ARG A 142 -1.18 11.54 5.63
N GLN A 143 -0.81 12.12 6.76
CA GLN A 143 0.34 13.02 6.85
C GLN A 143 1.64 12.38 6.42
N LEU A 144 1.93 11.18 6.92
CA LEU A 144 3.15 10.44 6.57
C LEU A 144 3.20 10.10 5.09
N ILE A 145 2.08 9.61 4.55
CA ILE A 145 2.00 9.22 3.14
C ILE A 145 2.10 10.44 2.24
N ASN A 146 1.43 11.52 2.61
CA ASN A 146 1.42 12.77 1.84
C ASN A 146 2.84 13.35 1.64
N ARG A 147 3.72 13.18 2.60
CA ARG A 147 5.12 13.65 2.51
C ARG A 147 5.88 13.02 1.35
N GLU A 148 5.41 11.89 0.84
CA GLU A 148 6.08 11.20 -0.27
C GLU A 148 5.78 11.82 -1.63
N PHE A 149 4.70 12.57 -1.77
CA PHE A 149 4.31 13.14 -3.06
C PHE A 149 4.00 14.65 -3.06
N CYS A 150 4.11 15.30 -1.91
CA CYS A 150 3.92 16.75 -1.78
C CYS A 150 5.20 17.47 -1.37
#